data_8cfd80b53708a69722c8bc3851984b97
#
_entry.id   8cfd80b53708a69722c8bc3851984b97
#
_cell.length_a   1.000
_cell.length_b   1.000
_cell.length_c   1.000
_cell.angle_alpha   90.00
_cell.angle_beta   90.00
_cell.angle_gamma   90.00
#
_symmetry.space_group_name_H-M   'P 1'
#
loop_
_entity.id
_entity.type
_entity.pdbx_description
1 polymer ?
#
loop_
_entity_poly.entity_id
_entity_poly.type
_entity_poly.pdbx_seq_one_letter_code
_entity_poly.pdbx_strand_id
1 'polypeptide(L)'
;MTIEKVTTVDPVEEVNTLVSKALVALDEFKQIEDQEKIDAIVQAAAVAALDQREPLAIAAVEETGRGVVEDKVIKNLFASENVANSLRGLKTVGIVDRDESSGLTTIADPVGVVCAMVPTTNPTSTTIFKSLISLKTRNPIIFSFHPAANESSKQAFRIVRDAAIKAGAPEGCIQFIEKPSLATTNALMNHDGVSIILATGGSAMVKAAYSCGKPALGVGPGNVPAYVHKDAKLEQAVNDIVLSKSFDNGMICASEQAAIVDTEHYEEFIELMKEHHVYFVNKEEKAKLEEFVFGAKAYSNNCAGAKLNADVVGKPATWIAEQAGFKVPAETKILAAECAEVGENEPLTREKLSPILAVIKSISTEDGIEKSRQMVEFNGLGHSAAVHTQDEEVVEQFGKVIPACRILWNTPTSQGAIGSIYNALIPSLTLGCGSYGRNSVSGNVGAVNLLNYKIIARRKNNL
;
A
#
# COMPACT_ATOMS: atom_id res chain seq x y z
N MET A 1 12.10 17.97 45.09
CA MET A 1 11.85 17.37 43.77
C MET A 1 10.44 17.73 43.35
N THR A 2 10.31 18.80 42.60
CA THR A 2 9.03 19.25 42.05
C THR A 2 8.71 18.35 40.84
N ILE A 3 7.69 17.54 40.96
CA ILE A 3 7.17 16.76 39.84
C ILE A 3 6.52 17.78 38.86
N GLU A 4 7.19 18.08 37.76
CA GLU A 4 6.59 18.81 36.67
C GLU A 4 5.32 18.00 36.23
N LYS A 5 4.15 18.60 36.42
CA LYS A 5 2.92 18.11 35.81
C LYS A 5 3.10 18.16 34.30
N VAL A 6 3.34 17.02 33.69
CA VAL A 6 3.16 16.87 32.25
C VAL A 6 1.69 17.21 31.96
N THR A 7 1.45 18.42 31.48
CA THR A 7 0.13 18.84 30.98
C THR A 7 -0.17 17.96 29.77
N THR A 8 -0.99 16.94 29.98
CA THR A 8 -1.56 16.16 28.87
C THR A 8 -2.52 17.09 28.14
N VAL A 9 -2.13 17.53 26.94
CA VAL A 9 -3.02 18.27 26.05
C VAL A 9 -4.23 17.37 25.78
N ASP A 10 -5.44 17.92 25.88
CA ASP A 10 -6.67 17.20 25.53
C ASP A 10 -6.58 16.76 24.06
N PRO A 11 -6.81 15.48 23.74
CA PRO A 11 -6.82 14.99 22.36
C PRO A 11 -7.68 15.81 21.41
N VAL A 12 -8.81 16.33 21.87
CA VAL A 12 -9.73 17.14 21.08
C VAL A 12 -9.16 18.55 20.85
N GLU A 13 -8.50 19.14 21.84
CA GLU A 13 -7.90 20.48 21.71
C GLU A 13 -6.71 20.47 20.75
N GLU A 14 -5.87 19.45 20.79
CA GLU A 14 -4.78 19.27 19.81
C GLU A 14 -5.34 19.20 18.39
N VAL A 15 -6.34 18.36 18.16
CA VAL A 15 -6.97 18.18 16.85
C VAL A 15 -7.62 19.48 16.36
N ASN A 16 -8.36 20.18 17.21
CA ASN A 16 -8.99 21.46 16.87
C ASN A 16 -7.93 22.49 16.41
N THR A 17 -6.80 22.55 17.09
CA THR A 17 -5.69 23.45 16.74
C THR A 17 -5.09 23.09 15.39
N LEU A 18 -4.83 21.80 15.13
CA LEU A 18 -4.27 21.33 13.86
C LEU A 18 -5.23 21.62 12.69
N VAL A 19 -6.51 21.30 12.86
CA VAL A 19 -7.51 21.53 11.81
C VAL A 19 -7.72 23.03 11.55
N SER A 20 -7.73 23.87 12.58
CA SER A 20 -7.83 25.33 12.39
C SER A 20 -6.68 25.87 11.56
N LYS A 21 -5.44 25.46 11.82
CA LYS A 21 -4.27 25.83 11.02
C LYS A 21 -4.37 25.28 9.58
N ALA A 22 -4.86 24.05 9.41
CA ALA A 22 -5.06 23.47 8.08
C ALA A 22 -6.12 24.23 7.27
N LEU A 23 -7.19 24.69 7.88
CA LEU A 23 -8.21 25.51 7.19
C LEU A 23 -7.66 26.85 6.73
N VAL A 24 -6.82 27.51 7.53
CA VAL A 24 -6.10 28.73 7.10
C VAL A 24 -5.20 28.42 5.90
N ALA A 25 -4.40 27.35 5.99
CA ALA A 25 -3.54 26.94 4.88
C ALA A 25 -4.33 26.55 3.61
N LEU A 26 -5.54 25.98 3.75
CA LEU A 26 -6.42 25.71 2.62
C LEU A 26 -6.86 26.99 1.90
N ASP A 27 -7.24 28.00 2.67
CA ASP A 27 -7.64 29.30 2.09
C ASP A 27 -6.46 30.01 1.40
N GLU A 28 -5.25 29.94 1.98
CA GLU A 28 -4.03 30.44 1.35
C GLU A 28 -3.69 29.67 0.06
N PHE A 29 -3.80 28.33 0.06
CA PHE A 29 -3.61 27.49 -1.12
C PHE A 29 -4.58 27.83 -2.26
N LYS A 30 -5.84 28.14 -1.94
CA LYS A 30 -6.83 28.55 -2.94
C LYS A 30 -6.46 29.86 -3.66
N GLN A 31 -5.66 30.72 -3.02
CA GLN A 31 -5.15 31.95 -3.65
C GLN A 31 -4.00 31.68 -4.63
N ILE A 32 -3.40 30.50 -4.61
CA ILE A 32 -2.39 30.12 -5.60
C ILE A 32 -3.11 29.61 -6.85
N GLU A 33 -3.29 30.50 -7.82
CA GLU A 33 -3.94 30.23 -9.11
C GLU A 33 -2.96 29.80 -10.21
N ASP A 34 -1.67 29.80 -9.90
CA ASP A 34 -0.59 29.46 -10.82
C ASP A 34 -0.16 28.00 -10.64
N GLN A 35 -0.38 27.19 -11.69
CA GLN A 35 0.01 25.77 -11.70
C GLN A 35 1.53 25.59 -11.55
N GLU A 36 2.35 26.47 -12.12
CA GLU A 36 3.81 26.37 -12.06
C GLU A 36 4.33 26.54 -10.62
N LYS A 37 3.69 27.40 -9.83
CA LYS A 37 4.02 27.55 -8.39
C LYS A 37 3.72 26.27 -7.62
N ILE A 38 2.59 25.63 -7.88
CA ILE A 38 2.25 24.36 -7.24
C ILE A 38 3.24 23.28 -7.66
N ASP A 39 3.60 23.23 -8.93
CA ASP A 39 4.57 22.27 -9.44
C ASP A 39 5.96 22.48 -8.85
N ALA A 40 6.38 23.72 -8.66
CA ALA A 40 7.64 24.05 -7.99
C ALA A 40 7.66 23.60 -6.51
N ILE A 41 6.55 23.78 -5.78
CA ILE A 41 6.39 23.30 -4.40
C ILE A 41 6.52 21.77 -4.34
N VAL A 42 5.81 21.06 -5.22
CA VAL A 42 5.86 19.58 -5.28
C VAL A 42 7.26 19.10 -5.64
N GLN A 43 7.92 19.73 -6.62
CA GLN A 43 9.26 19.37 -7.04
C GLN A 43 10.27 19.59 -5.91
N ALA A 44 10.22 20.71 -5.20
CA ALA A 44 11.11 20.98 -4.07
C ALA A 44 10.96 19.95 -2.94
N ALA A 45 9.72 19.60 -2.61
CA ALA A 45 9.40 18.58 -1.61
C ALA A 45 9.89 17.20 -2.02
N ALA A 46 9.70 16.83 -3.30
CA ALA A 46 10.13 15.55 -3.84
C ALA A 46 11.65 15.39 -3.86
N VAL A 47 12.38 16.43 -4.30
CA VAL A 47 13.85 16.43 -4.33
C VAL A 47 14.42 16.31 -2.93
N ALA A 48 13.89 17.08 -1.97
CA ALA A 48 14.35 17.01 -0.57
C ALA A 48 14.15 15.60 0.02
N ALA A 49 13.01 14.95 -0.28
CA ALA A 49 12.76 13.58 0.16
C ALA A 49 13.67 12.56 -0.54
N LEU A 50 13.93 12.74 -1.84
CA LEU A 50 14.83 11.89 -2.63
C LEU A 50 16.27 11.95 -2.11
N ASP A 51 16.76 13.14 -1.76
CA ASP A 51 18.11 13.33 -1.22
C ASP A 51 18.29 12.66 0.16
N GLN A 52 17.21 12.49 0.92
CA GLN A 52 17.20 11.86 2.23
C GLN A 52 16.68 10.42 2.24
N ARG A 53 16.53 9.78 1.06
CA ARG A 53 15.94 8.44 0.93
C ARG A 53 16.65 7.37 1.75
N GLU A 54 17.97 7.42 1.85
CA GLU A 54 18.79 6.45 2.60
C GLU A 54 18.73 6.70 4.12
N PRO A 55 19.00 7.90 4.67
CA PRO A 55 18.79 8.17 6.09
C PRO A 55 17.39 7.83 6.60
N LEU A 56 16.35 8.12 5.79
CA LEU A 56 14.97 7.78 6.13
C LEU A 56 14.71 6.26 6.14
N ALA A 57 15.36 5.51 5.25
CA ALA A 57 15.26 4.06 5.23
C ALA A 57 15.92 3.43 6.47
N ILE A 58 17.13 3.89 6.83
CA ILE A 58 17.83 3.47 8.03
C ILE A 58 16.97 3.75 9.28
N ALA A 59 16.50 4.98 9.45
CA ALA A 59 15.67 5.35 10.59
C ALA A 59 14.38 4.49 10.69
N ALA A 60 13.75 4.16 9.57
CA ALA A 60 12.55 3.33 9.58
C ALA A 60 12.85 1.89 10.01
N VAL A 61 13.97 1.29 9.59
CA VAL A 61 14.35 -0.07 10.00
C VAL A 61 14.77 -0.09 11.47
N GLU A 62 15.58 0.88 11.91
CA GLU A 62 16.03 0.98 13.31
C GLU A 62 14.86 1.15 14.28
N GLU A 63 13.89 2.02 13.96
CA GLU A 63 12.73 2.25 14.81
C GLU A 63 11.79 1.06 14.85
N THR A 64 11.47 0.48 13.69
CA THR A 64 10.44 -0.57 13.59
C THR A 64 10.97 -1.98 13.78
N GLY A 65 12.27 -2.18 13.59
CA GLY A 65 12.92 -3.51 13.54
C GLY A 65 12.39 -4.38 12.38
N ARG A 66 11.90 -3.76 11.28
CA ARG A 66 11.19 -4.44 10.18
C ARG A 66 11.74 -4.03 8.83
N GLY A 67 11.84 -5.01 7.94
CA GLY A 67 12.23 -4.82 6.55
C GLY A 67 13.74 -4.77 6.33
N VAL A 68 14.10 -4.24 5.16
CA VAL A 68 15.48 -4.17 4.65
C VAL A 68 15.78 -2.72 4.25
N VAL A 69 16.93 -2.19 4.68
CA VAL A 69 17.29 -0.77 4.43
C VAL A 69 17.31 -0.48 2.94
N GLU A 70 17.98 -1.32 2.13
CA GLU A 70 18.14 -1.15 0.69
C GLU A 70 16.77 -1.09 -0.02
N ASP A 71 15.85 -1.95 0.37
CA ASP A 71 14.50 -1.99 -0.20
C ASP A 71 13.66 -0.78 0.23
N LYS A 72 13.84 -0.29 1.46
CA LYS A 72 13.20 0.95 1.91
C LYS A 72 13.77 2.19 1.22
N VAL A 73 15.05 2.18 0.83
CA VAL A 73 15.65 3.20 -0.04
C VAL A 73 14.90 3.24 -1.38
N ILE A 74 14.65 2.06 -1.98
CA ILE A 74 13.87 1.94 -3.23
C ILE A 74 12.43 2.44 -3.01
N LYS A 75 11.77 2.12 -1.90
CA LYS A 75 10.43 2.62 -1.58
C LYS A 75 10.40 4.15 -1.41
N ASN A 76 11.41 4.75 -0.78
CA ASN A 76 11.51 6.20 -0.63
C ASN A 76 11.81 6.88 -1.98
N LEU A 77 12.66 6.29 -2.83
CA LEU A 77 12.90 6.74 -4.21
C LEU A 77 11.59 6.70 -5.01
N PHE A 78 10.87 5.60 -4.96
CA PHE A 78 9.59 5.46 -5.64
C PHE A 78 8.59 6.53 -5.19
N ALA A 79 8.45 6.74 -3.88
CA ALA A 79 7.52 7.70 -3.31
C ALA A 79 7.87 9.16 -3.64
N SER A 80 9.13 9.48 -3.85
CA SER A 80 9.61 10.80 -4.23
C SER A 80 9.70 10.98 -5.75
N GLU A 81 10.55 10.22 -6.43
CA GLU A 81 10.84 10.43 -7.86
C GLU A 81 9.73 9.93 -8.78
N ASN A 82 9.32 8.65 -8.66
CA ASN A 82 8.31 8.08 -9.55
C ASN A 82 6.96 8.79 -9.38
N VAL A 83 6.59 9.09 -8.14
CA VAL A 83 5.36 9.84 -7.85
C VAL A 83 5.44 11.26 -8.42
N ALA A 84 6.51 12.03 -8.14
CA ALA A 84 6.65 13.38 -8.68
C ALA A 84 6.64 13.41 -10.21
N ASN A 85 7.30 12.44 -10.86
CA ASN A 85 7.29 12.30 -12.31
C ASN A 85 5.88 12.08 -12.86
N SER A 86 5.05 11.28 -12.18
CA SER A 86 3.66 11.06 -12.58
C SER A 86 2.76 12.27 -12.40
N LEU A 87 3.15 13.21 -11.53
CA LEU A 87 2.43 14.46 -11.30
C LEU A 87 2.79 15.56 -12.28
N ARG A 88 3.87 15.39 -13.08
CA ARG A 88 4.27 16.36 -14.10
C ARG A 88 3.20 16.47 -15.18
N GLY A 89 2.86 17.68 -15.56
CA GLY A 89 1.85 17.96 -16.58
C GLY A 89 0.40 17.72 -16.14
N LEU A 90 0.17 17.16 -14.94
CA LEU A 90 -1.18 17.07 -14.40
C LEU A 90 -1.67 18.45 -13.99
N LYS A 91 -2.74 18.93 -14.62
CA LYS A 91 -3.41 20.18 -14.27
C LYS A 91 -4.31 19.98 -13.06
N THR A 92 -4.13 20.78 -12.02
CA THR A 92 -4.87 20.70 -10.75
C THR A 92 -5.37 22.06 -10.27
N VAL A 93 -5.14 23.11 -11.07
CA VAL A 93 -5.48 24.50 -10.72
C VAL A 93 -6.37 25.11 -11.82
N GLY A 94 -7.50 25.65 -11.41
CA GLY A 94 -8.41 26.36 -12.30
C GLY A 94 -9.02 25.47 -13.38
N ILE A 95 -9.11 25.96 -14.61
CA ILE A 95 -9.67 25.21 -15.74
C ILE A 95 -8.65 24.17 -16.19
N VAL A 96 -9.00 22.89 -16.04
CA VAL A 96 -8.13 21.77 -16.37
C VAL A 96 -8.46 21.12 -17.71
N ASP A 97 -9.70 21.30 -18.19
CA ASP A 97 -10.15 20.78 -19.48
C ASP A 97 -11.24 21.66 -20.09
N ARG A 98 -11.24 21.78 -21.44
CA ARG A 98 -12.29 22.40 -22.25
C ARG A 98 -12.58 21.51 -23.44
N ASP A 99 -13.77 20.93 -23.47
CA ASP A 99 -14.27 20.20 -24.62
C ASP A 99 -15.29 21.08 -25.37
N GLU A 100 -14.85 21.69 -26.43
CA GLU A 100 -15.70 22.54 -27.27
C GLU A 100 -16.81 21.73 -27.97
N SER A 101 -16.57 20.44 -28.24
CA SER A 101 -17.53 19.58 -28.93
C SER A 101 -18.74 19.23 -28.05
N SER A 102 -18.51 18.95 -26.79
CA SER A 102 -19.59 18.70 -25.81
C SER A 102 -20.09 19.98 -25.13
N GLY A 103 -19.33 21.09 -25.21
CA GLY A 103 -19.61 22.32 -24.52
C GLY A 103 -19.39 22.27 -23.01
N LEU A 104 -18.50 21.37 -22.57
CA LEU A 104 -18.14 21.20 -21.16
C LEU A 104 -16.80 21.86 -20.84
N THR A 105 -16.73 22.48 -19.69
CA THR A 105 -15.46 23.03 -19.12
C THR A 105 -15.31 22.51 -17.70
N THR A 106 -14.19 21.86 -17.42
CA THR A 106 -13.90 21.26 -16.11
C THR A 106 -12.95 22.16 -15.32
N ILE A 107 -13.32 22.47 -14.09
CA ILE A 107 -12.51 23.23 -13.13
C ILE A 107 -12.13 22.31 -11.98
N ALA A 108 -10.85 22.29 -11.63
CA ALA A 108 -10.34 21.53 -10.49
C ALA A 108 -10.22 22.42 -9.24
N ASP A 109 -10.79 21.93 -8.14
CA ASP A 109 -10.69 22.53 -6.81
C ASP A 109 -10.14 21.52 -5.80
N PRO A 110 -9.44 21.94 -4.73
CA PRO A 110 -9.07 21.05 -3.64
C PRO A 110 -10.30 20.45 -2.95
N VAL A 111 -10.19 19.20 -2.48
CA VAL A 111 -11.27 18.58 -1.68
C VAL A 111 -11.36 19.20 -0.29
N GLY A 112 -10.24 19.73 0.26
CA GLY A 112 -10.15 20.31 1.58
C GLY A 112 -9.10 19.65 2.46
N VAL A 113 -9.28 19.69 3.79
CA VAL A 113 -8.33 19.11 4.73
C VAL A 113 -8.36 17.58 4.69
N VAL A 114 -7.19 16.98 4.50
CA VAL A 114 -6.99 15.53 4.41
C VAL A 114 -6.54 14.98 5.76
N CYS A 115 -7.24 13.99 6.29
CA CYS A 115 -6.77 13.16 7.40
C CYS A 115 -6.05 11.93 6.85
N ALA A 116 -4.80 11.69 7.24
CA ALA A 116 -3.99 10.60 6.69
C ALA A 116 -3.42 9.69 7.77
N MET A 117 -3.69 8.38 7.70
CA MET A 117 -3.05 7.37 8.53
C MET A 117 -1.88 6.73 7.80
N VAL A 118 -0.79 6.49 8.53
CA VAL A 118 0.45 5.91 8.00
C VAL A 118 0.79 4.63 8.75
N PRO A 119 1.07 3.51 8.04
CA PRO A 119 1.35 2.22 8.66
C PRO A 119 2.81 2.09 9.10
N THR A 120 3.11 1.08 9.92
CA THR A 120 4.49 0.72 10.30
C THR A 120 5.30 0.10 9.18
N THR A 121 4.65 -0.50 8.20
CA THR A 121 5.32 -1.21 7.11
C THR A 121 6.05 -0.28 6.14
N ASN A 122 5.50 0.92 5.91
CA ASN A 122 6.02 1.89 4.95
C ASN A 122 5.93 3.33 5.51
N PRO A 123 6.54 3.63 6.66
CA PRO A 123 6.27 4.88 7.37
C PRO A 123 6.76 6.12 6.60
N THR A 124 7.99 6.09 6.11
CA THR A 124 8.61 7.22 5.42
C THR A 124 8.06 7.40 4.01
N SER A 125 8.03 6.35 3.21
CA SER A 125 7.54 6.41 1.83
C SER A 125 6.05 6.77 1.73
N THR A 126 5.19 6.27 2.63
CA THR A 126 3.77 6.65 2.66
C THR A 126 3.58 8.12 3.04
N THR A 127 4.39 8.63 3.98
CA THR A 127 4.38 10.05 4.36
C THR A 127 4.77 10.94 3.18
N ILE A 128 5.86 10.60 2.47
CA ILE A 128 6.30 11.32 1.26
C ILE A 128 5.19 11.30 0.20
N PHE A 129 4.72 10.12 -0.18
CA PHE A 129 3.69 9.93 -1.21
C PHE A 129 2.44 10.77 -0.95
N LYS A 130 1.85 10.63 0.26
CA LYS A 130 0.61 11.34 0.61
C LYS A 130 0.81 12.85 0.67
N SER A 131 1.98 13.30 1.10
CA SER A 131 2.33 14.73 1.08
C SER A 131 2.37 15.28 -0.35
N LEU A 132 3.05 14.58 -1.28
CA LEU A 132 3.20 15.07 -2.66
C LEU A 132 1.87 15.17 -3.40
N ILE A 133 0.98 14.15 -3.28
CA ILE A 133 -0.34 14.20 -3.93
C ILE A 133 -1.25 15.26 -3.30
N SER A 134 -1.12 15.53 -2.00
CA SER A 134 -1.87 16.57 -1.30
C SER A 134 -1.39 17.96 -1.68
N LEU A 135 -0.08 18.19 -1.71
CA LEU A 135 0.51 19.47 -2.18
C LEU A 135 0.12 19.76 -3.63
N LYS A 136 0.20 18.76 -4.53
CA LYS A 136 -0.17 18.92 -5.94
C LYS A 136 -1.60 19.40 -6.13
N THR A 137 -2.49 18.99 -5.23
CA THR A 137 -3.92 19.30 -5.27
C THR A 137 -4.33 20.42 -4.30
N ARG A 138 -3.37 21.11 -3.71
CA ARG A 138 -3.59 22.23 -2.77
C ARG A 138 -4.44 21.85 -1.55
N ASN A 139 -4.31 20.60 -1.09
CA ASN A 139 -5.00 20.11 0.08
C ASN A 139 -4.06 20.08 1.29
N PRO A 140 -4.35 20.80 2.37
CA PRO A 140 -3.64 20.60 3.63
C PRO A 140 -3.86 19.18 4.15
N ILE A 141 -2.80 18.58 4.70
CA ILE A 141 -2.83 17.20 5.20
C ILE A 141 -2.38 17.12 6.65
N ILE A 142 -3.11 16.37 7.46
CA ILE A 142 -2.80 16.09 8.86
C ILE A 142 -2.59 14.60 9.02
N PHE A 143 -1.39 14.22 9.44
CA PHE A 143 -1.00 12.83 9.63
C PHE A 143 -1.30 12.33 11.04
N SER A 144 -1.80 11.10 11.13
CA SER A 144 -1.75 10.26 12.32
C SER A 144 -0.80 9.10 12.02
N PHE A 145 0.40 9.15 12.60
CA PHE A 145 1.42 8.13 12.43
C PHE A 145 1.15 6.94 13.34
N HIS A 146 1.59 5.76 12.94
CA HIS A 146 1.54 4.61 13.84
C HIS A 146 2.55 4.79 14.99
N PRO A 147 2.17 4.54 16.27
CA PRO A 147 3.07 4.76 17.41
C PRO A 147 4.43 4.08 17.31
N ALA A 148 4.51 2.88 16.70
CA ALA A 148 5.74 2.13 16.51
C ALA A 148 6.60 2.57 15.30
N ALA A 149 6.21 3.66 14.61
CA ALA A 149 6.95 4.25 13.48
C ALA A 149 6.79 5.78 13.48
N ASN A 150 6.68 6.37 14.67
CA ASN A 150 6.35 7.78 14.84
C ASN A 150 7.52 8.69 14.47
N GLU A 151 8.73 8.35 14.92
CA GLU A 151 9.90 9.21 14.72
C GLU A 151 10.43 9.18 13.29
N SER A 152 10.51 8.03 12.64
CA SER A 152 10.88 7.93 11.23
C SER A 152 9.84 8.63 10.31
N SER A 153 8.55 8.50 10.62
CA SER A 153 7.49 9.24 9.92
C SER A 153 7.63 10.75 10.11
N LYS A 154 7.93 11.23 11.35
CA LYS A 154 8.19 12.64 11.63
C LYS A 154 9.41 13.19 10.92
N GLN A 155 10.46 12.39 10.74
CA GLN A 155 11.63 12.81 9.96
C GLN A 155 11.24 13.04 8.50
N ALA A 156 10.55 12.10 7.86
CA ALA A 156 10.05 12.27 6.50
C ALA A 156 9.12 13.48 6.38
N PHE A 157 8.22 13.65 7.34
CA PHE A 157 7.32 14.80 7.42
C PHE A 157 8.09 16.12 7.44
N ARG A 158 9.10 16.29 8.34
CA ARG A 158 9.87 17.55 8.47
C ARG A 158 10.56 17.89 7.16
N ILE A 159 11.21 16.93 6.52
CA ILE A 159 11.93 17.13 5.26
C ILE A 159 10.99 17.64 4.18
N VAL A 160 9.86 16.98 3.98
CA VAL A 160 8.88 17.34 2.92
C VAL A 160 8.21 18.68 3.23
N ARG A 161 7.76 18.89 4.47
CA ARG A 161 7.12 20.14 4.91
C ARG A 161 8.04 21.35 4.74
N ASP A 162 9.26 21.26 5.27
CA ASP A 162 10.18 22.40 5.30
C ASP A 162 10.60 22.79 3.87
N ALA A 163 10.80 21.82 2.98
CA ALA A 163 11.06 22.08 1.57
C ALA A 163 9.85 22.70 0.87
N ALA A 164 8.64 22.22 1.13
CA ALA A 164 7.41 22.77 0.56
C ALA A 164 7.18 24.22 1.00
N ILE A 165 7.31 24.53 2.29
CA ILE A 165 7.16 25.90 2.82
C ILE A 165 8.22 26.83 2.23
N LYS A 166 9.49 26.38 2.17
CA LYS A 166 10.58 27.16 1.54
C LYS A 166 10.29 27.47 0.06
N ALA A 167 9.58 26.61 -0.63
CA ALA A 167 9.17 26.79 -2.03
C ALA A 167 7.87 27.61 -2.18
N GLY A 168 7.23 28.04 -1.09
CA GLY A 168 6.06 28.92 -1.10
C GLY A 168 4.74 28.24 -0.74
N ALA A 169 4.75 27.02 -0.22
CA ALA A 169 3.56 26.43 0.37
C ALA A 169 3.15 27.17 1.66
N PRO A 170 1.84 27.26 1.97
CA PRO A 170 1.36 27.84 3.21
C PRO A 170 1.90 27.14 4.46
N GLU A 171 2.10 27.88 5.54
CA GLU A 171 2.30 27.31 6.87
C GLU A 171 1.08 26.50 7.28
N GLY A 172 1.31 25.27 7.82
CA GLY A 172 0.19 24.36 8.14
C GLY A 172 -0.31 23.52 6.97
N CYS A 173 0.34 23.60 5.79
CA CYS A 173 0.03 22.75 4.64
C CYS A 173 0.21 21.25 4.93
N ILE A 174 1.18 20.88 5.77
CA ILE A 174 1.41 19.51 6.22
C ILE A 174 1.60 19.54 7.74
N GLN A 175 0.84 18.73 8.46
CA GLN A 175 0.83 18.67 9.91
C GLN A 175 0.73 17.22 10.40
N PHE A 176 0.94 16.98 11.70
CA PHE A 176 0.79 15.66 12.30
C PHE A 176 0.33 15.77 13.76
N ILE A 177 -0.26 14.70 14.27
CA ILE A 177 -0.58 14.53 15.71
C ILE A 177 0.71 14.17 16.45
N GLU A 178 1.10 14.98 17.41
CA GLU A 178 2.38 14.81 18.14
C GLU A 178 2.45 13.49 18.91
N LYS A 179 1.34 13.14 19.57
CA LYS A 179 1.18 11.88 20.31
C LYS A 179 -0.01 11.08 19.77
N PRO A 180 0.20 10.31 18.69
CA PRO A 180 -0.89 9.56 18.07
C PRO A 180 -1.42 8.48 19.02
N SER A 181 -2.75 8.44 19.13
CA SER A 181 -3.51 7.46 19.88
C SER A 181 -4.79 7.13 19.14
N LEU A 182 -5.49 6.07 19.54
CA LEU A 182 -6.82 5.78 18.98
C LEU A 182 -7.80 6.94 19.23
N ALA A 183 -7.72 7.61 20.38
CA ALA A 183 -8.57 8.74 20.71
C ALA A 183 -8.30 9.96 19.81
N THR A 184 -7.02 10.37 19.65
CA THR A 184 -6.65 11.50 18.80
C THR A 184 -6.91 11.20 17.32
N THR A 185 -6.66 9.98 16.86
CA THR A 185 -6.94 9.58 15.48
C THR A 185 -8.44 9.59 15.19
N ASN A 186 -9.26 9.06 16.11
CA ASN A 186 -10.72 9.11 15.97
C ASN A 186 -11.25 10.55 16.03
N ALA A 187 -10.73 11.39 16.91
CA ALA A 187 -11.08 12.80 16.96
C ALA A 187 -10.79 13.48 15.62
N LEU A 188 -9.62 13.25 15.03
CA LEU A 188 -9.25 13.81 13.74
C LEU A 188 -10.16 13.30 12.60
N MET A 189 -10.40 11.99 12.51
CA MET A 189 -11.27 11.42 11.47
C MET A 189 -12.69 12.00 11.52
N ASN A 190 -13.22 12.26 12.72
CA ASN A 190 -14.58 12.74 12.89
C ASN A 190 -14.70 14.27 12.94
N HIS A 191 -13.59 15.02 12.92
CA HIS A 191 -13.62 16.48 13.02
C HIS A 191 -14.27 17.13 11.80
N ASP A 192 -15.23 18.05 12.00
CA ASP A 192 -16.03 18.65 10.93
C ASP A 192 -15.21 19.36 9.86
N GLY A 193 -14.06 19.92 10.22
CA GLY A 193 -13.13 20.59 9.29
C GLY A 193 -12.34 19.62 8.40
N VAL A 194 -12.39 18.29 8.63
CA VAL A 194 -11.75 17.28 7.78
C VAL A 194 -12.70 16.88 6.64
N SER A 195 -12.21 16.93 5.42
CA SER A 195 -13.01 16.67 4.20
C SER A 195 -12.91 15.25 3.68
N ILE A 196 -11.74 14.62 3.80
CA ILE A 196 -11.48 13.27 3.27
C ILE A 196 -10.44 12.53 4.11
N ILE A 197 -10.52 11.21 4.11
CA ILE A 197 -9.61 10.34 4.86
C ILE A 197 -8.80 9.47 3.90
N LEU A 198 -7.46 9.49 4.03
CA LEU A 198 -6.54 8.57 3.37
C LEU A 198 -6.07 7.50 4.36
N ALA A 199 -6.77 6.36 4.39
CA ALA A 199 -6.51 5.29 5.35
C ALA A 199 -5.56 4.22 4.77
N THR A 200 -4.34 4.16 5.28
CA THR A 200 -3.43 3.04 5.05
C THR A 200 -3.06 2.42 6.38
N GLY A 201 -3.48 1.18 6.60
CA GLY A 201 -3.29 0.50 7.88
C GLY A 201 -4.04 -0.82 7.97
N GLY A 202 -4.10 -1.41 9.15
CA GLY A 202 -4.83 -2.67 9.36
C GLY A 202 -6.34 -2.53 9.14
N SER A 203 -7.00 -3.66 8.86
CA SER A 203 -8.44 -3.72 8.51
C SER A 203 -9.36 -2.98 9.48
N ALA A 204 -9.05 -2.99 10.78
CA ALA A 204 -9.85 -2.28 11.78
C ALA A 204 -9.80 -0.75 11.60
N MET A 205 -8.62 -0.19 11.29
CA MET A 205 -8.44 1.23 11.04
C MET A 205 -9.14 1.66 9.75
N VAL A 206 -9.01 0.87 8.68
CA VAL A 206 -9.68 1.11 7.39
C VAL A 206 -11.20 1.06 7.58
N LYS A 207 -11.71 0.07 8.33
CA LYS A 207 -13.14 -0.01 8.66
C LYS A 207 -13.62 1.22 9.45
N ALA A 208 -12.85 1.69 10.43
CA ALA A 208 -13.18 2.90 11.18
C ALA A 208 -13.25 4.13 10.26
N ALA A 209 -12.29 4.29 9.35
CA ALA A 209 -12.28 5.38 8.37
C ALA A 209 -13.54 5.39 7.48
N TYR A 210 -13.97 4.24 6.98
CA TYR A 210 -15.22 4.15 6.19
C TYR A 210 -16.50 4.31 7.02
N SER A 211 -16.42 4.16 8.33
CA SER A 211 -17.58 4.23 9.23
C SER A 211 -17.81 5.62 9.84
N CYS A 212 -16.92 6.59 9.63
CA CYS A 212 -17.02 7.92 10.23
C CYS A 212 -17.96 8.88 9.47
N GLY A 213 -18.58 8.43 8.37
CA GLY A 213 -19.53 9.25 7.58
C GLY A 213 -18.87 10.26 6.64
N LYS A 214 -17.55 10.21 6.46
CA LYS A 214 -16.80 11.05 5.53
C LYS A 214 -16.30 10.24 4.32
N PRO A 215 -16.04 10.90 3.18
CA PRO A 215 -15.31 10.25 2.08
C PRO A 215 -13.99 9.67 2.59
N ALA A 216 -13.73 8.42 2.27
CA ALA A 216 -12.51 7.74 2.65
C ALA A 216 -11.93 6.96 1.47
N LEU A 217 -10.61 7.03 1.32
CA LEU A 217 -9.82 6.24 0.39
C LEU A 217 -8.93 5.32 1.23
N GLY A 218 -9.29 4.06 1.29
CA GLY A 218 -8.60 3.07 2.12
C GLY A 218 -8.12 1.89 1.31
N VAL A 219 -7.21 1.11 1.90
CA VAL A 219 -6.68 -0.13 1.33
C VAL A 219 -7.04 -1.27 2.27
N GLY A 220 -7.65 -2.31 1.73
CA GLY A 220 -7.86 -3.58 2.43
C GLY A 220 -6.59 -4.44 2.48
N PRO A 221 -6.62 -5.59 3.18
CA PRO A 221 -5.55 -6.58 3.14
C PRO A 221 -5.41 -7.16 1.73
N GLY A 222 -4.21 -7.61 1.38
CA GLY A 222 -3.92 -8.24 0.10
C GLY A 222 -3.60 -9.72 0.28
N ASN A 223 -4.40 -10.60 -0.30
CA ASN A 223 -4.12 -12.04 -0.34
C ASN A 223 -3.87 -12.48 -1.79
N VAL A 224 -2.72 -12.10 -2.29
CA VAL A 224 -2.39 -12.09 -3.72
C VAL A 224 -1.94 -13.47 -4.21
N PRO A 225 -2.68 -14.12 -5.15
CA PRO A 225 -2.20 -15.27 -5.89
C PRO A 225 -1.28 -14.86 -7.03
N ALA A 226 -0.28 -15.67 -7.33
CA ALA A 226 0.46 -15.67 -8.59
C ALA A 226 0.19 -17.01 -9.30
N TYR A 227 -0.61 -16.99 -10.35
CA TYR A 227 -0.89 -18.17 -11.15
C TYR A 227 0.19 -18.36 -12.22
N VAL A 228 0.86 -19.49 -12.21
CA VAL A 228 1.87 -19.88 -13.18
C VAL A 228 1.27 -20.95 -14.09
N HIS A 229 0.83 -20.52 -15.26
CA HIS A 229 0.22 -21.38 -16.28
C HIS A 229 1.27 -22.24 -16.99
N LYS A 230 0.85 -23.35 -17.57
CA LYS A 230 1.71 -24.33 -18.26
C LYS A 230 2.52 -23.77 -19.44
N ASP A 231 2.17 -22.63 -20.00
CA ASP A 231 2.92 -21.96 -21.08
C ASP A 231 3.76 -20.77 -20.59
N ALA A 232 3.80 -20.53 -19.27
CA ALA A 232 4.59 -19.46 -18.70
C ALA A 232 6.07 -19.61 -19.04
N LYS A 233 6.76 -18.47 -19.19
CA LYS A 233 8.24 -18.48 -19.16
C LYS A 233 8.68 -18.73 -17.72
N LEU A 234 8.91 -19.99 -17.38
CA LEU A 234 9.02 -20.44 -16.00
C LEU A 234 10.14 -19.74 -15.23
N GLU A 235 11.33 -19.61 -15.80
CA GLU A 235 12.45 -18.90 -15.16
C GLU A 235 12.10 -17.43 -14.84
N GLN A 236 11.40 -16.75 -15.77
CA GLN A 236 10.93 -15.39 -15.53
C GLN A 236 9.91 -15.34 -14.42
N ALA A 237 8.92 -16.24 -14.42
CA ALA A 237 7.88 -16.29 -13.39
C ALA A 237 8.48 -16.54 -12.00
N VAL A 238 9.43 -17.46 -11.89
CA VAL A 238 10.16 -17.74 -10.64
C VAL A 238 10.94 -16.50 -10.18
N ASN A 239 11.72 -15.88 -11.08
CA ASN A 239 12.47 -14.66 -10.75
C ASN A 239 11.55 -13.54 -10.27
N ASP A 240 10.44 -13.30 -10.95
CA ASP A 240 9.46 -12.26 -10.59
C ASP A 240 8.83 -12.52 -9.22
N ILE A 241 8.44 -13.77 -8.93
CA ILE A 241 7.86 -14.17 -7.64
C ILE A 241 8.90 -14.02 -6.53
N VAL A 242 10.14 -14.48 -6.73
CA VAL A 242 11.19 -14.37 -5.72
C VAL A 242 11.55 -12.91 -5.46
N LEU A 243 11.75 -12.11 -6.51
CA LEU A 243 12.03 -10.67 -6.40
C LEU A 243 10.95 -9.96 -5.62
N SER A 244 9.69 -10.22 -5.94
CA SER A 244 8.54 -9.58 -5.32
C SER A 244 8.34 -10.03 -3.87
N LYS A 245 8.43 -11.34 -3.61
CA LYS A 245 8.16 -11.91 -2.28
C LYS A 245 9.25 -11.63 -1.26
N SER A 246 10.50 -11.53 -1.68
CA SER A 246 11.63 -11.20 -0.80
C SER A 246 11.76 -9.70 -0.54
N PHE A 247 11.21 -8.84 -1.41
CA PHE A 247 11.32 -7.38 -1.32
C PHE A 247 10.80 -6.86 0.04
N ASP A 248 11.66 -6.16 0.75
CA ASP A 248 11.43 -5.62 2.09
C ASP A 248 10.85 -6.67 3.06
N ASN A 249 11.34 -7.91 2.96
CA ASN A 249 10.83 -9.06 3.70
C ASN A 249 9.31 -9.27 3.52
N GLY A 250 8.79 -9.09 2.31
CA GLY A 250 7.38 -9.31 1.99
C GLY A 250 6.43 -8.24 2.53
N MET A 251 6.93 -7.07 2.89
CA MET A 251 6.12 -5.98 3.44
C MET A 251 5.53 -5.05 2.39
N ILE A 252 4.94 -5.59 1.36
CA ILE A 252 3.98 -4.87 0.50
C ILE A 252 2.68 -5.66 0.48
N CYS A 253 1.55 -4.98 0.65
CA CYS A 253 0.22 -5.63 0.64
C CYS A 253 -0.10 -6.33 -0.70
N ALA A 254 0.62 -5.99 -1.77
CA ALA A 254 0.53 -6.65 -3.06
C ALA A 254 1.51 -7.82 -3.23
N SER A 255 2.35 -8.14 -2.23
CA SER A 255 3.27 -9.28 -2.30
C SER A 255 2.51 -10.60 -2.41
N GLU A 256 3.01 -11.51 -3.21
CA GLU A 256 2.43 -12.83 -3.42
C GLU A 256 2.28 -13.59 -2.10
N GLN A 257 1.10 -14.14 -1.85
CA GLN A 257 0.85 -14.99 -0.69
C GLN A 257 0.85 -16.47 -1.08
N ALA A 258 0.52 -16.78 -2.33
CA ALA A 258 0.65 -18.11 -2.90
C ALA A 258 1.09 -18.06 -4.36
N ALA A 259 1.93 -19.04 -4.74
CA ALA A 259 2.13 -19.42 -6.13
C ALA A 259 1.24 -20.63 -6.44
N ILE A 260 0.39 -20.51 -7.46
CA ILE A 260 -0.47 -21.57 -7.95
C ILE A 260 0.13 -22.03 -9.27
N VAL A 261 0.61 -23.27 -9.35
CA VAL A 261 1.46 -23.71 -10.46
C VAL A 261 0.85 -24.92 -11.15
N ASP A 262 0.71 -24.85 -12.47
CA ASP A 262 0.23 -25.99 -13.25
C ASP A 262 1.15 -27.20 -13.15
N THR A 263 0.54 -28.38 -13.18
CA THR A 263 1.22 -29.67 -12.96
C THR A 263 2.45 -29.82 -13.86
N GLU A 264 2.39 -29.33 -15.10
CA GLU A 264 3.46 -29.43 -16.08
C GLU A 264 4.75 -28.72 -15.66
N HIS A 265 4.63 -27.65 -14.90
CA HIS A 265 5.75 -26.84 -14.40
C HIS A 265 6.07 -27.06 -12.92
N TYR A 266 5.25 -27.82 -12.18
CA TYR A 266 5.28 -27.83 -10.73
C TYR A 266 6.63 -28.28 -10.13
N GLU A 267 7.16 -29.38 -10.59
CA GLU A 267 8.44 -29.92 -10.07
C GLU A 267 9.63 -29.02 -10.47
N GLU A 268 9.66 -28.56 -11.73
CA GLU A 268 10.69 -27.65 -12.21
C GLU A 268 10.62 -26.30 -11.50
N PHE A 269 9.41 -25.78 -11.23
CA PHE A 269 9.20 -24.58 -10.42
C PHE A 269 9.83 -24.70 -9.04
N ILE A 270 9.63 -25.81 -8.36
CA ILE A 270 10.22 -26.06 -7.02
C ILE A 270 11.75 -26.05 -7.08
N GLU A 271 12.35 -26.71 -8.07
CA GLU A 271 13.82 -26.74 -8.22
C GLU A 271 14.38 -25.34 -8.53
N LEU A 272 13.79 -24.61 -9.46
CA LEU A 272 14.19 -23.24 -9.75
C LEU A 272 14.05 -22.30 -8.54
N MET A 273 12.96 -22.44 -7.77
CA MET A 273 12.79 -21.67 -6.52
C MET A 273 13.92 -21.97 -5.53
N LYS A 274 14.36 -23.24 -5.39
CA LYS A 274 15.48 -23.60 -4.51
C LYS A 274 16.79 -22.97 -4.98
N GLU A 275 17.05 -22.90 -6.29
CA GLU A 275 18.21 -22.22 -6.87
C GLU A 275 18.24 -20.71 -6.51
N HIS A 276 17.06 -20.11 -6.31
CA HIS A 276 16.91 -18.74 -5.86
C HIS A 276 16.88 -18.55 -4.33
N HIS A 277 17.39 -19.55 -3.57
CA HIS A 277 17.44 -19.53 -2.10
C HIS A 277 16.07 -19.56 -1.41
N VAL A 278 15.08 -20.20 -2.01
CA VAL A 278 13.81 -20.50 -1.36
C VAL A 278 13.91 -21.85 -0.65
N TYR A 279 13.62 -21.86 0.64
CA TYR A 279 13.62 -23.07 1.46
C TYR A 279 12.21 -23.66 1.54
N PHE A 280 12.03 -24.88 1.02
CA PHE A 280 10.78 -25.62 1.15
C PHE A 280 10.73 -26.36 2.47
N VAL A 281 9.82 -25.96 3.33
CA VAL A 281 9.63 -26.58 4.65
C VAL A 281 9.02 -27.98 4.51
N ASN A 282 9.54 -28.93 5.28
CA ASN A 282 8.95 -30.28 5.38
C ASN A 282 7.65 -30.21 6.23
N LYS A 283 6.95 -31.35 6.33
CA LYS A 283 5.66 -31.43 7.03
C LYS A 283 5.73 -31.03 8.52
N GLU A 284 6.81 -31.36 9.21
CA GLU A 284 7.01 -31.04 10.63
C GLU A 284 7.33 -29.55 10.78
N GLU A 285 8.19 -29.00 9.92
CA GLU A 285 8.56 -27.58 9.90
C GLU A 285 7.36 -26.71 9.50
N LYS A 286 6.53 -27.15 8.52
CA LYS A 286 5.29 -26.48 8.14
C LYS A 286 4.37 -26.33 9.35
N ALA A 287 4.19 -27.42 10.11
CA ALA A 287 3.36 -27.40 11.30
C ALA A 287 3.86 -26.39 12.35
N LYS A 288 5.18 -26.36 12.62
CA LYS A 288 5.80 -25.37 13.52
C LYS A 288 5.64 -23.94 13.00
N LEU A 289 5.79 -23.75 11.69
CA LEU A 289 5.64 -22.45 11.05
C LEU A 289 4.21 -21.93 11.18
N GLU A 290 3.20 -22.77 10.93
CA GLU A 290 1.78 -22.44 11.10
C GLU A 290 1.44 -22.06 12.54
N GLU A 291 1.95 -22.81 13.51
CA GLU A 291 1.76 -22.53 14.92
C GLU A 291 2.36 -21.17 15.30
N PHE A 292 3.59 -20.89 14.88
CA PHE A 292 4.27 -19.63 15.18
C PHE A 292 3.59 -18.43 14.52
N VAL A 293 3.20 -18.58 13.23
CA VAL A 293 2.63 -17.47 12.43
C VAL A 293 1.18 -17.17 12.80
N PHE A 294 0.36 -18.20 13.11
CA PHE A 294 -1.10 -18.04 13.32
C PHE A 294 -1.60 -18.51 14.68
N GLY A 295 -0.74 -19.08 15.52
CA GLY A 295 -1.06 -19.61 16.83
C GLY A 295 -1.65 -21.03 16.81
N ALA A 296 -1.69 -21.69 17.96
CA ALA A 296 -2.11 -23.10 18.11
C ALA A 296 -3.52 -23.42 17.58
N LYS A 297 -4.36 -22.42 17.34
CA LYS A 297 -5.70 -22.57 16.74
C LYS A 297 -5.67 -22.92 15.26
N ALA A 298 -4.54 -22.80 14.59
CA ALA A 298 -4.38 -23.22 13.19
C ALA A 298 -4.61 -24.74 13.00
N TYR A 299 -4.38 -25.55 14.05
CA TYR A 299 -4.61 -27.01 14.03
C TYR A 299 -6.04 -27.44 14.39
N SER A 300 -6.88 -26.58 14.87
CA SER A 300 -8.29 -26.91 15.00
C SER A 300 -8.93 -26.79 13.63
N ASN A 301 -9.74 -27.72 13.18
CA ASN A 301 -10.46 -27.74 11.90
C ASN A 301 -11.31 -26.48 11.62
N ASN A 302 -10.93 -25.33 12.15
CA ASN A 302 -11.56 -24.04 11.99
C ASN A 302 -10.58 -22.91 12.31
N CYS A 303 -9.84 -22.44 11.29
CA CYS A 303 -8.93 -21.30 11.37
C CYS A 303 -9.64 -19.94 11.32
N ALA A 304 -10.96 -19.88 11.37
CA ALA A 304 -11.75 -18.64 11.32
C ALA A 304 -11.38 -17.60 12.40
N GLY A 305 -10.65 -18.01 13.44
CA GLY A 305 -10.15 -17.15 14.51
C GLY A 305 -8.63 -17.00 14.57
N ALA A 306 -7.88 -17.55 13.60
CA ALA A 306 -6.44 -17.42 13.56
C ALA A 306 -6.02 -15.96 13.31
N LYS A 307 -5.16 -15.43 14.19
CA LYS A 307 -4.60 -14.09 14.05
C LYS A 307 -3.14 -14.19 13.61
N LEU A 308 -2.76 -13.38 12.64
CA LEU A 308 -1.37 -13.20 12.28
C LEU A 308 -0.57 -12.72 13.51
N ASN A 309 0.51 -13.42 13.82
CA ASN A 309 1.49 -12.96 14.78
C ASN A 309 2.18 -11.71 14.21
N ALA A 310 1.99 -10.56 14.87
CA ALA A 310 2.54 -9.28 14.40
C ALA A 310 4.07 -9.26 14.37
N ASP A 311 4.72 -10.16 15.10
CA ASP A 311 6.19 -10.21 15.19
C ASP A 311 6.83 -10.77 13.92
N VAL A 312 6.09 -11.54 13.09
CA VAL A 312 6.65 -12.07 11.83
C VAL A 312 6.70 -11.00 10.72
N VAL A 313 5.93 -9.92 10.86
CA VAL A 313 5.80 -8.90 9.82
C VAL A 313 7.14 -8.22 9.55
N GLY A 314 7.63 -8.36 8.32
CA GLY A 314 8.89 -7.75 7.86
C GLY A 314 10.16 -8.37 8.44
N LYS A 315 10.08 -9.54 9.06
CA LYS A 315 11.25 -10.26 9.55
C LYS A 315 11.87 -11.15 8.47
N PRO A 316 13.21 -11.36 8.49
CA PRO A 316 13.87 -12.25 7.56
C PRO A 316 13.38 -13.70 7.71
N ALA A 317 13.41 -14.46 6.62
CA ALA A 317 13.04 -15.89 6.60
C ALA A 317 13.81 -16.72 7.63
N THR A 318 15.10 -16.46 7.79
CA THR A 318 15.98 -17.14 8.76
C THR A 318 15.54 -16.88 10.21
N TRP A 319 15.18 -15.66 10.55
CA TRP A 319 14.67 -15.31 11.89
C TRP A 319 13.33 -16.00 12.17
N ILE A 320 12.43 -16.01 11.16
CA ILE A 320 11.11 -16.65 11.31
C ILE A 320 11.27 -18.15 11.54
N ALA A 321 12.16 -18.83 10.79
CA ALA A 321 12.45 -20.25 10.95
C ALA A 321 13.00 -20.57 12.35
N GLU A 322 13.96 -19.77 12.84
CA GLU A 322 14.55 -19.91 14.17
C GLU A 322 13.49 -19.78 15.28
N GLN A 323 12.63 -18.74 15.18
CA GLN A 323 11.55 -18.56 16.16
C GLN A 323 10.48 -19.64 16.10
N ALA A 324 10.23 -20.21 14.91
CA ALA A 324 9.34 -21.35 14.73
C ALA A 324 9.97 -22.68 15.17
N GLY A 325 11.27 -22.70 15.54
CA GLY A 325 11.94 -23.89 16.11
C GLY A 325 12.54 -24.84 15.07
N PHE A 326 12.99 -24.32 13.92
CA PHE A 326 13.79 -25.05 12.93
C PHE A 326 14.88 -24.16 12.32
N LYS A 327 15.84 -24.77 11.62
CA LYS A 327 16.97 -24.08 11.02
C LYS A 327 16.95 -24.16 9.51
N VAL A 328 17.36 -23.07 8.87
CA VAL A 328 17.50 -22.98 7.42
C VAL A 328 18.88 -22.42 7.06
N PRO A 329 19.38 -22.56 5.82
CA PRO A 329 20.59 -21.91 5.34
C PRO A 329 20.56 -20.40 5.54
N ALA A 330 21.70 -19.78 5.80
CA ALA A 330 21.80 -18.34 6.08
C ALA A 330 21.36 -17.46 4.90
N GLU A 331 21.52 -17.96 3.70
CA GLU A 331 21.13 -17.29 2.43
C GLU A 331 19.62 -17.39 2.12
N THR A 332 18.83 -18.09 2.94
CA THR A 332 17.40 -18.28 2.71
C THR A 332 16.66 -16.96 2.65
N LYS A 333 16.02 -16.70 1.51
CA LYS A 333 15.23 -15.49 1.24
C LYS A 333 13.75 -15.67 1.55
N ILE A 334 13.20 -16.85 1.29
CA ILE A 334 11.77 -17.17 1.40
C ILE A 334 11.61 -18.55 2.02
N LEU A 335 10.63 -18.71 2.91
CA LEU A 335 10.14 -20.00 3.38
C LEU A 335 8.92 -20.39 2.54
N ALA A 336 9.01 -21.46 1.76
CA ALA A 336 7.92 -21.98 0.96
C ALA A 336 7.30 -23.22 1.60
N ALA A 337 5.97 -23.31 1.55
CA ALA A 337 5.23 -24.48 2.03
C ALA A 337 4.28 -24.99 0.96
N GLU A 338 4.36 -26.27 0.63
CA GLU A 338 3.36 -26.92 -0.22
C GLU A 338 2.02 -27.01 0.53
N CYS A 339 0.96 -26.52 -0.12
CA CYS A 339 -0.41 -26.51 0.39
C CYS A 339 -1.32 -27.28 -0.58
N ALA A 340 -2.22 -28.10 -0.03
CA ALA A 340 -3.13 -28.92 -0.84
C ALA A 340 -4.30 -28.11 -1.42
N GLU A 341 -4.77 -27.11 -0.68
CA GLU A 341 -5.95 -26.30 -1.01
C GLU A 341 -5.79 -24.86 -0.52
N VAL A 342 -6.74 -24.03 -0.88
CA VAL A 342 -6.88 -22.66 -0.36
C VAL A 342 -7.93 -22.66 0.75
N GLY A 343 -7.65 -22.03 1.87
CA GLY A 343 -8.67 -21.84 2.88
C GLY A 343 -8.24 -22.12 4.31
N GLU A 344 -9.23 -22.39 5.16
CA GLU A 344 -9.04 -22.46 6.61
C GLU A 344 -8.16 -23.64 7.07
N ASN A 345 -8.11 -24.74 6.30
CA ASN A 345 -7.29 -25.91 6.62
C ASN A 345 -5.80 -25.68 6.27
N GLU A 346 -5.50 -24.66 5.48
CA GLU A 346 -4.15 -24.28 5.05
C GLU A 346 -3.88 -22.81 5.41
N PRO A 347 -3.61 -22.51 6.68
CA PRO A 347 -3.50 -21.13 7.17
C PRO A 347 -2.40 -20.32 6.49
N LEU A 348 -1.36 -20.96 5.92
CA LEU A 348 -0.34 -20.30 5.14
C LEU A 348 -0.84 -19.75 3.79
N THR A 349 -2.09 -20.01 3.40
CA THR A 349 -2.74 -19.37 2.25
C THR A 349 -3.36 -18.00 2.57
N ARG A 350 -3.17 -17.46 3.78
CA ARG A 350 -3.57 -16.11 4.19
C ARG A 350 -2.46 -15.08 3.97
N GLU A 351 -2.81 -13.79 4.08
CA GLU A 351 -1.82 -12.70 4.11
C GLU A 351 -0.89 -12.84 5.33
N LYS A 352 0.41 -12.72 5.08
CA LYS A 352 1.46 -12.92 6.11
C LYS A 352 2.38 -11.71 6.29
N LEU A 353 2.47 -10.80 5.30
CA LEU A 353 3.37 -9.63 5.28
C LEU A 353 4.81 -9.98 5.69
N SER A 354 5.27 -11.13 5.23
CA SER A 354 6.57 -11.74 5.56
C SER A 354 7.03 -12.63 4.40
N PRO A 355 8.29 -13.03 4.33
CA PRO A 355 8.82 -13.85 3.25
C PRO A 355 8.42 -15.34 3.42
N ILE A 356 7.12 -15.58 3.50
CA ILE A 356 6.52 -16.92 3.55
C ILE A 356 5.57 -17.07 2.37
N LEU A 357 5.75 -18.10 1.54
CA LEU A 357 4.98 -18.36 0.33
C LEU A 357 4.29 -19.73 0.41
N ALA A 358 2.98 -19.77 0.19
CA ALA A 358 2.29 -21.03 -0.10
C ALA A 358 2.54 -21.42 -1.56
N VAL A 359 2.70 -22.72 -1.83
CA VAL A 359 2.83 -23.26 -3.19
C VAL A 359 1.75 -24.31 -3.38
N ILE A 360 0.91 -24.13 -4.39
CA ILE A 360 -0.29 -24.94 -4.63
C ILE A 360 -0.24 -25.49 -6.05
N LYS A 361 -0.40 -26.80 -6.21
CA LYS A 361 -0.47 -27.45 -7.50
C LYS A 361 -1.83 -27.24 -8.15
N SER A 362 -1.86 -26.92 -9.45
CA SER A 362 -3.05 -26.82 -10.29
C SER A 362 -3.04 -27.93 -11.34
N ILE A 363 -4.20 -28.52 -11.63
CA ILE A 363 -4.33 -29.65 -12.58
C ILE A 363 -4.88 -29.22 -13.94
N SER A 364 -5.34 -27.99 -14.08
CA SER A 364 -5.80 -27.40 -15.33
C SER A 364 -5.87 -25.87 -15.21
N THR A 365 -6.03 -25.19 -16.33
CA THR A 365 -6.19 -23.73 -16.38
C THR A 365 -7.39 -23.26 -15.54
N GLU A 366 -8.52 -23.97 -15.61
CA GLU A 366 -9.73 -23.66 -14.84
C GLU A 366 -9.49 -23.85 -13.33
N ASP A 367 -8.77 -24.89 -12.93
CA ASP A 367 -8.40 -25.15 -11.53
C ASP A 367 -7.47 -24.06 -11.00
N GLY A 368 -6.47 -23.65 -11.80
CA GLY A 368 -5.54 -22.56 -11.44
C GLY A 368 -6.25 -21.22 -11.26
N ILE A 369 -7.17 -20.88 -12.17
CA ILE A 369 -8.00 -19.67 -12.06
C ILE A 369 -8.93 -19.76 -10.84
N GLU A 370 -9.56 -20.91 -10.60
CA GLU A 370 -10.46 -21.11 -9.47
C GLU A 370 -9.73 -20.99 -8.12
N LYS A 371 -8.56 -21.62 -7.96
CA LYS A 371 -7.72 -21.49 -6.76
C LYS A 371 -7.27 -20.06 -6.54
N SER A 372 -6.93 -19.34 -7.61
CA SER A 372 -6.60 -17.90 -7.55
C SER A 372 -7.80 -17.07 -7.09
N ARG A 373 -9.01 -17.37 -7.56
CA ARG A 373 -10.24 -16.73 -7.10
C ARG A 373 -10.46 -16.97 -5.61
N GLN A 374 -10.32 -18.22 -5.16
CA GLN A 374 -10.45 -18.59 -3.76
C GLN A 374 -9.45 -17.84 -2.87
N MET A 375 -8.19 -17.69 -3.31
CA MET A 375 -7.19 -16.90 -2.59
C MET A 375 -7.64 -15.46 -2.35
N VAL A 376 -8.12 -14.79 -3.41
CA VAL A 376 -8.60 -13.40 -3.32
C VAL A 376 -9.85 -13.30 -2.43
N GLU A 377 -10.79 -14.21 -2.57
CA GLU A 377 -12.02 -14.23 -1.76
C GLU A 377 -11.77 -14.55 -0.29
N PHE A 378 -10.76 -15.37 -0.01
CA PHE A 378 -10.46 -15.79 1.35
C PHE A 378 -10.03 -14.62 2.26
N ASN A 379 -9.20 -13.69 1.79
CA ASN A 379 -8.76 -12.55 2.63
C ASN A 379 -8.21 -11.34 1.85
N GLY A 380 -8.50 -11.21 0.56
CA GLY A 380 -7.88 -10.17 -0.27
C GLY A 380 -8.80 -9.53 -1.31
N LEU A 381 -10.11 -9.54 -1.07
CA LEU A 381 -11.10 -9.02 -2.03
C LEU A 381 -10.75 -7.63 -2.56
N GLY A 382 -10.69 -7.54 -3.88
CA GLY A 382 -10.47 -6.30 -4.62
C GLY A 382 -9.01 -5.87 -4.73
N HIS A 383 -8.05 -6.55 -4.06
CA HIS A 383 -6.68 -6.02 -4.03
C HIS A 383 -5.94 -6.26 -5.34
N SER A 384 -5.24 -7.34 -5.50
CA SER A 384 -4.40 -7.65 -6.67
C SER A 384 -4.31 -9.16 -6.89
N ALA A 385 -3.99 -9.56 -8.12
CA ALA A 385 -3.64 -10.93 -8.50
C ALA A 385 -2.66 -10.89 -9.67
N ALA A 386 -1.82 -11.90 -9.81
CA ALA A 386 -0.92 -12.06 -10.95
C ALA A 386 -1.18 -13.34 -11.72
N VAL A 387 -0.92 -13.28 -13.01
CA VAL A 387 -0.90 -14.43 -13.92
C VAL A 387 0.36 -14.40 -14.76
N HIS A 388 1.08 -15.52 -14.79
CA HIS A 388 2.24 -15.74 -15.63
C HIS A 388 1.85 -16.71 -16.75
N THR A 389 1.74 -16.20 -17.97
CA THR A 389 1.31 -16.93 -19.17
C THR A 389 1.76 -16.19 -20.43
N GLN A 390 1.84 -16.87 -21.55
CA GLN A 390 2.02 -16.26 -22.87
C GLN A 390 0.69 -16.17 -23.67
N ASP A 391 -0.39 -16.72 -23.13
CA ASP A 391 -1.70 -16.79 -23.76
C ASP A 391 -2.60 -15.65 -23.27
N GLU A 392 -2.96 -14.73 -24.17
CA GLU A 392 -3.86 -13.62 -23.88
C GLU A 392 -5.29 -14.08 -23.51
N GLU A 393 -5.75 -15.21 -24.05
CA GLU A 393 -7.06 -15.75 -23.69
C GLU A 393 -7.12 -16.18 -22.23
N VAL A 394 -6.04 -16.77 -21.72
CA VAL A 394 -5.91 -17.12 -20.30
C VAL A 394 -5.91 -15.86 -19.44
N VAL A 395 -5.19 -14.80 -19.85
CA VAL A 395 -5.20 -13.52 -19.13
C VAL A 395 -6.61 -12.91 -19.07
N GLU A 396 -7.33 -12.94 -20.20
CA GLU A 396 -8.71 -12.43 -20.23
C GLU A 396 -9.66 -13.25 -19.35
N GLN A 397 -9.55 -14.59 -19.39
CA GLN A 397 -10.36 -15.47 -18.54
C GLN A 397 -10.06 -15.21 -17.07
N PHE A 398 -8.77 -15.13 -16.70
CA PHE A 398 -8.32 -14.78 -15.36
C PHE A 398 -8.89 -13.43 -14.92
N GLY A 399 -8.75 -12.40 -15.76
CA GLY A 399 -9.24 -11.05 -15.46
C GLY A 399 -10.77 -10.97 -15.30
N LYS A 400 -11.55 -11.80 -16.03
CA LYS A 400 -13.01 -11.86 -15.93
C LYS A 400 -13.49 -12.55 -14.65
N VAL A 401 -12.70 -13.50 -14.11
CA VAL A 401 -13.10 -14.35 -12.96
C VAL A 401 -12.61 -13.79 -11.65
N ILE A 402 -11.39 -13.24 -11.60
CA ILE A 402 -10.74 -12.85 -10.34
C ILE A 402 -11.31 -11.54 -9.81
N PRO A 403 -11.88 -11.50 -8.57
CA PRO A 403 -12.45 -10.28 -7.99
C PRO A 403 -11.35 -9.38 -7.39
N ALA A 404 -10.39 -8.96 -8.22
CA ALA A 404 -9.31 -8.04 -7.88
C ALA A 404 -9.30 -6.85 -8.84
N CYS A 405 -8.95 -5.67 -8.33
CA CYS A 405 -8.92 -4.43 -9.13
C CYS A 405 -7.65 -4.31 -9.99
N ARG A 406 -6.61 -5.10 -9.69
CA ARG A 406 -5.34 -5.13 -10.42
C ARG A 406 -5.00 -6.56 -10.79
N ILE A 407 -5.00 -6.82 -12.08
CA ILE A 407 -4.50 -8.07 -12.66
C ILE A 407 -3.15 -7.74 -13.29
N LEU A 408 -2.11 -8.42 -12.80
CA LEU A 408 -0.73 -8.23 -13.23
C LEU A 408 -0.32 -9.38 -14.12
N TRP A 409 0.13 -9.08 -15.32
CA TRP A 409 0.52 -10.06 -16.32
C TRP A 409 2.04 -10.09 -16.46
N ASN A 410 2.67 -11.24 -16.19
CA ASN A 410 4.12 -11.46 -16.27
C ASN A 410 4.92 -10.36 -15.53
N THR A 411 4.55 -10.08 -14.29
CA THR A 411 5.08 -8.95 -13.52
C THR A 411 5.21 -9.32 -12.04
N PRO A 412 6.32 -8.99 -11.37
CA PRO A 412 6.46 -9.13 -9.92
C PRO A 412 5.39 -8.26 -9.22
N THR A 413 4.56 -8.86 -8.35
CA THR A 413 3.34 -8.17 -7.89
C THR A 413 3.61 -7.01 -6.94
N SER A 414 4.64 -7.09 -6.10
CA SER A 414 4.99 -6.00 -5.18
C SER A 414 5.29 -4.70 -5.91
N GLN A 415 6.12 -4.77 -6.94
CA GLN A 415 6.55 -3.62 -7.74
C GLN A 415 5.52 -3.28 -8.83
N GLY A 416 4.87 -4.29 -9.41
CA GLY A 416 3.89 -4.08 -10.48
C GLY A 416 2.61 -3.42 -9.99
N ALA A 417 2.09 -3.79 -8.80
CA ALA A 417 0.85 -3.22 -8.29
C ALA A 417 0.97 -1.74 -7.90
N ILE A 418 2.13 -1.31 -7.42
CA ILE A 418 2.36 0.10 -7.09
C ILE A 418 2.49 0.99 -8.33
N GLY A 419 2.69 0.41 -9.51
CA GLY A 419 2.73 1.11 -10.80
C GLY A 419 4.09 1.70 -11.18
N SER A 420 4.17 2.27 -12.37
CA SER A 420 5.33 3.00 -12.92
C SER A 420 6.54 2.14 -13.34
N ILE A 421 6.96 1.17 -12.55
CA ILE A 421 8.24 0.45 -12.80
C ILE A 421 8.06 -0.60 -13.90
N TYR A 422 7.03 -1.44 -13.83
CA TYR A 422 6.78 -2.56 -14.75
C TYR A 422 5.60 -2.34 -15.69
N ASN A 423 4.77 -1.33 -15.44
CA ASN A 423 3.55 -1.08 -16.21
C ASN A 423 3.12 0.40 -16.11
N ALA A 424 2.06 0.76 -16.82
CA ALA A 424 1.54 2.12 -16.88
C ALA A 424 0.50 2.47 -15.79
N LEU A 425 0.36 1.65 -14.74
CA LEU A 425 -0.49 2.02 -13.60
C LEU A 425 0.09 3.27 -12.91
N ILE A 426 -0.80 4.12 -12.43
CA ILE A 426 -0.41 5.32 -11.69
C ILE A 426 0.40 4.92 -10.45
N PRO A 427 1.59 5.50 -10.23
CA PRO A 427 2.40 5.18 -9.05
C PRO A 427 1.68 5.59 -7.77
N SER A 428 1.51 4.62 -6.86
CA SER A 428 0.75 4.81 -5.62
C SER A 428 1.21 3.87 -4.53
N LEU A 429 1.14 4.36 -3.28
CA LEU A 429 1.24 3.54 -2.08
C LEU A 429 -0.12 3.38 -1.36
N THR A 430 -1.22 3.69 -2.07
CA THR A 430 -2.60 3.48 -1.61
C THR A 430 -3.37 2.79 -2.73
N LEU A 431 -3.49 1.47 -2.62
CA LEU A 431 -4.02 0.60 -3.66
C LEU A 431 -5.51 0.32 -3.42
N GLY A 432 -6.40 1.05 -4.07
CA GLY A 432 -7.85 0.88 -3.92
C GLY A 432 -8.30 -0.55 -4.27
N CYS A 433 -9.29 -1.04 -3.54
CA CYS A 433 -9.83 -2.41 -3.67
C CYS A 433 -11.26 -2.44 -4.21
N GLY A 434 -11.78 -1.30 -4.68
CA GLY A 434 -13.13 -1.18 -5.22
C GLY A 434 -14.23 -1.63 -4.24
N SER A 435 -15.42 -1.76 -4.75
CA SER A 435 -16.55 -2.28 -3.97
C SER A 435 -16.35 -3.72 -3.49
N TYR A 436 -15.56 -4.52 -4.19
CA TYR A 436 -15.14 -5.86 -3.73
C TYR A 436 -14.50 -5.79 -2.34
N GLY A 437 -13.53 -4.88 -2.14
CA GLY A 437 -12.86 -4.66 -0.86
C GLY A 437 -13.58 -3.65 0.03
N ARG A 438 -14.83 -3.28 -0.29
CA ARG A 438 -15.63 -2.25 0.42
C ARG A 438 -14.92 -0.89 0.43
N ASN A 439 -14.27 -0.54 -0.67
CA ASN A 439 -13.56 0.73 -0.87
C ASN A 439 -14.32 1.63 -1.84
N SER A 440 -14.04 2.94 -1.79
CA SER A 440 -14.63 3.94 -2.67
C SER A 440 -13.91 4.06 -4.02
N VAL A 441 -12.74 3.45 -4.19
CA VAL A 441 -11.90 3.55 -5.38
C VAL A 441 -11.33 2.20 -5.76
N SER A 442 -11.36 1.88 -7.06
CA SER A 442 -10.84 0.62 -7.60
C SER A 442 -9.37 0.73 -8.03
N GLY A 443 -8.94 1.90 -8.50
CA GLY A 443 -7.59 2.10 -9.01
C GLY A 443 -6.57 2.47 -7.93
N ASN A 444 -5.35 2.70 -8.39
CA ASN A 444 -4.31 3.29 -7.58
C ASN A 444 -4.69 4.73 -7.23
N VAL A 445 -4.69 5.06 -5.94
CA VAL A 445 -5.02 6.41 -5.49
C VAL A 445 -3.91 7.38 -5.89
N GLY A 446 -4.28 8.46 -6.56
CA GLY A 446 -3.37 9.52 -6.97
C GLY A 446 -3.94 10.90 -6.68
N ALA A 447 -3.29 11.94 -7.19
CA ALA A 447 -3.70 13.32 -7.01
C ALA A 447 -5.13 13.59 -7.48
N VAL A 448 -5.57 12.97 -8.58
CA VAL A 448 -6.93 13.15 -9.13
C VAL A 448 -8.04 12.76 -8.14
N ASN A 449 -7.76 11.85 -7.21
CA ASN A 449 -8.71 11.44 -6.17
C ASN A 449 -8.86 12.47 -5.04
N LEU A 450 -8.01 13.50 -5.02
CA LEU A 450 -8.02 14.60 -4.07
C LEU A 450 -8.47 15.93 -4.71
N LEU A 451 -9.21 15.85 -5.81
CA LEU A 451 -9.79 17.00 -6.50
C LEU A 451 -11.31 16.90 -6.53
N ASN A 452 -11.95 18.04 -6.29
CA ASN A 452 -13.33 18.26 -6.69
C ASN A 452 -13.34 18.82 -8.11
N TYR A 453 -14.18 18.27 -8.96
CA TYR A 453 -14.39 18.79 -10.31
C TYR A 453 -15.73 19.53 -10.38
N LYS A 454 -15.68 20.81 -10.76
CA LYS A 454 -16.85 21.61 -11.12
C LYS A 454 -16.97 21.64 -12.63
N ILE A 455 -18.16 21.41 -13.15
CA ILE A 455 -18.40 21.36 -14.59
C ILE A 455 -19.30 22.56 -14.97
N ILE A 456 -18.82 23.39 -15.88
CA ILE A 456 -19.64 24.37 -16.58
C ILE A 456 -20.17 23.69 -17.84
N ALA A 457 -21.49 23.56 -17.93
CA ALA A 457 -22.15 22.96 -19.08
C ALA A 457 -22.83 24.05 -19.91
N ARG A 458 -22.33 24.27 -21.12
CA ARG A 458 -22.94 25.19 -22.08
C ARG A 458 -24.20 24.57 -22.67
N ARG A 459 -25.28 25.37 -22.81
CA ARG A 459 -26.49 24.90 -23.46
C ARG A 459 -26.17 24.46 -24.90
N LYS A 460 -26.57 23.26 -25.28
CA LYS A 460 -26.56 22.86 -26.67
C LYS A 460 -27.66 23.66 -27.42
N ASN A 461 -27.26 24.39 -28.44
CA ASN A 461 -28.21 24.98 -29.33
C ASN A 461 -28.82 23.82 -30.15
N ASN A 462 -30.10 23.55 -29.95
CA ASN A 462 -30.85 22.70 -30.89
C ASN A 462 -30.90 23.48 -32.17
N LEU A 463 -30.18 23.02 -33.18
CA LEU A 463 -30.36 23.44 -34.55
C LEU A 463 -31.60 22.80 -35.10
#